data_79fea7a63de6454c480b3988ec15acfd
#
_entry.id   79fea7a63de6454c480b3988ec15acfd
#
_cell.length_a   1.000
_cell.length_b   1.000
_cell.length_c   1.000
_cell.angle_alpha   90.00
_cell.angle_beta   90.00
_cell.angle_gamma   90.00
#
_symmetry.space_group_name_H-M   'P 1'
#
loop_
_entity.id
_entity.type
_entity.pdbx_description
1 polymer ?
#
loop_
_entity_poly.entity_id
_entity_poly.type
_entity_poly.pdbx_seq_one_letter_code
_entity_poly.pdbx_strand_id
1 'polypeptide(L)'
;MRTYILAIALALPTASAFAVNTCDTMPTKNQQNDCWSAMIGSEMQDADEYVSAVKESRKVPAAVKQKVKAKRQAITSDANRLCAKDNLGYPENKCYIEQIQKFKDFTYKETAKFDVRDMRLN
;
A
#
# COMPACT_ATOMS: atom_id res chain seq x y z
N MET A 1 5.92 -8.61 -54.12
CA MET A 1 5.77 -9.31 -52.82
C MET A 1 5.67 -8.24 -51.73
N ARG A 2 4.48 -8.06 -51.16
CA ARG A 2 4.27 -7.10 -50.05
C ARG A 2 4.17 -7.90 -48.75
N THR A 3 5.19 -7.78 -47.94
CA THR A 3 5.23 -8.38 -46.58
C THR A 3 4.45 -7.49 -45.63
N TYR A 4 3.32 -7.93 -45.15
CA TYR A 4 2.56 -7.27 -44.10
C TYR A 4 3.14 -7.73 -42.74
N ILE A 5 3.80 -6.81 -42.05
CA ILE A 5 4.20 -7.03 -40.65
C ILE A 5 3.00 -6.69 -39.78
N LEU A 6 2.35 -7.72 -39.22
CA LEU A 6 1.36 -7.57 -38.19
C LEU A 6 2.08 -7.25 -36.88
N ALA A 7 1.97 -6.00 -36.43
CA ALA A 7 2.36 -5.61 -35.10
C ALA A 7 1.29 -6.06 -34.11
N ILE A 8 1.52 -7.15 -33.39
CA ILE A 8 0.70 -7.57 -32.28
C ILE A 8 1.05 -6.70 -31.09
N ALA A 9 0.22 -5.71 -30.78
CA ALA A 9 0.31 -4.94 -29.55
C ALA A 9 -0.16 -5.86 -28.39
N LEU A 10 0.81 -6.37 -27.62
CA LEU A 10 0.55 -7.03 -26.34
C LEU A 10 0.11 -5.96 -25.32
N ALA A 11 -1.19 -5.82 -25.13
CA ALA A 11 -1.75 -5.08 -24.02
C ALA A 11 -1.51 -5.92 -22.75
N LEU A 12 -0.52 -5.54 -21.92
CA LEU A 12 -0.30 -6.09 -20.61
C LEU A 12 -1.43 -5.59 -19.68
N PRO A 13 -2.23 -6.46 -19.07
CA PRO A 13 -3.21 -6.02 -18.09
C PRO A 13 -2.48 -5.49 -16.87
N THR A 14 -2.84 -4.28 -16.42
CA THR A 14 -2.38 -3.70 -15.17
C THR A 14 -2.94 -4.52 -14.00
N ALA A 15 -2.10 -5.37 -13.40
CA ALA A 15 -2.50 -6.34 -12.38
C ALA A 15 -2.94 -5.70 -11.04
N SER A 16 -2.70 -4.41 -10.81
CA SER A 16 -2.93 -3.76 -9.52
C SER A 16 -4.39 -3.42 -9.20
N ALA A 17 -5.27 -3.26 -10.22
CA ALA A 17 -6.69 -2.96 -9.98
C ALA A 17 -7.52 -4.19 -9.61
N PHE A 18 -7.04 -5.40 -9.91
CA PHE A 18 -7.77 -6.65 -9.68
C PHE A 18 -7.59 -7.21 -8.26
N ALA A 19 -6.47 -6.93 -7.56
CA ALA A 19 -6.17 -7.50 -6.25
C ALA A 19 -7.14 -7.02 -5.15
N VAL A 20 -7.57 -5.75 -5.17
CA VAL A 20 -8.45 -5.15 -4.15
C VAL A 20 -9.87 -5.72 -4.21
N ASN A 21 -10.34 -6.12 -5.39
CA ASN A 21 -11.69 -6.67 -5.56
C ASN A 21 -11.75 -8.19 -5.38
N THR A 22 -10.60 -8.87 -5.37
CA THR A 22 -10.54 -10.34 -5.29
C THR A 22 -11.04 -10.87 -3.95
N CYS A 23 -10.77 -10.18 -2.84
CA CYS A 23 -11.22 -10.61 -1.52
C CYS A 23 -12.74 -10.60 -1.39
N ASP A 24 -13.43 -9.61 -1.95
CA ASP A 24 -14.88 -9.50 -1.89
C ASP A 24 -15.58 -10.59 -2.73
N THR A 25 -14.89 -11.19 -3.69
CA THR A 25 -15.42 -12.26 -4.55
C THR A 25 -15.20 -13.67 -3.98
N MET A 26 -14.55 -13.81 -2.83
CA MET A 26 -14.36 -15.11 -2.19
C MET A 26 -15.70 -15.72 -1.78
N PRO A 27 -15.86 -17.07 -1.88
CA PRO A 27 -17.16 -17.73 -1.71
C PRO A 27 -17.78 -17.59 -0.33
N THR A 28 -16.95 -17.50 0.73
CA THR A 28 -17.44 -17.43 2.12
C THR A 28 -16.90 -16.19 2.84
N LYS A 29 -17.63 -15.75 3.88
CA LYS A 29 -17.20 -14.65 4.74
C LYS A 29 -15.84 -14.91 5.41
N ASN A 30 -15.59 -16.13 5.84
CA ASN A 30 -14.30 -16.49 6.44
C ASN A 30 -13.15 -16.34 5.44
N GLN A 31 -13.32 -16.82 4.21
CA GLN A 31 -12.34 -16.65 3.15
C GLN A 31 -12.12 -15.19 2.78
N GLN A 32 -13.19 -14.37 2.74
CA GLN A 32 -13.09 -12.92 2.53
C GLN A 32 -12.28 -12.26 3.64
N ASN A 33 -12.55 -12.59 4.90
CA ASN A 33 -11.83 -12.04 6.06
C ASN A 33 -10.36 -12.46 6.08
N ASP A 34 -10.07 -13.72 5.78
CA ASP A 34 -8.69 -14.22 5.71
C ASP A 34 -7.91 -13.52 4.59
N CYS A 35 -8.54 -13.32 3.43
CA CYS A 35 -7.95 -12.59 2.30
C CYS A 35 -7.62 -11.15 2.67
N TRP A 36 -8.57 -10.43 3.28
CA TRP A 36 -8.34 -9.05 3.73
C TRP A 36 -7.27 -8.95 4.80
N SER A 37 -7.27 -9.87 5.76
CA SER A 37 -6.24 -9.91 6.82
C SER A 37 -4.85 -10.12 6.25
N ALA A 38 -4.71 -11.04 5.29
CA ALA A 38 -3.45 -11.29 4.60
C ALA A 38 -2.98 -10.05 3.79
N MET A 39 -3.90 -9.39 3.10
CA MET A 39 -3.60 -8.19 2.33
C MET A 39 -3.17 -7.03 3.22
N ILE A 40 -3.90 -6.74 4.29
CA ILE A 40 -3.54 -5.69 5.25
C ILE A 40 -2.20 -6.01 5.91
N GLY A 41 -1.96 -7.27 6.31
CA GLY A 41 -0.68 -7.70 6.86
C GLY A 41 0.49 -7.46 5.91
N SER A 42 0.34 -7.81 4.64
CA SER A 42 1.34 -7.55 3.59
C SER A 42 1.61 -6.06 3.40
N GLU A 43 0.56 -5.25 3.29
CA GLU A 43 0.69 -3.80 3.14
C GLU A 43 1.35 -3.13 4.36
N MET A 44 1.06 -3.61 5.57
CA MET A 44 1.71 -3.15 6.79
C MET A 44 3.19 -3.54 6.85
N GLN A 45 3.54 -4.74 6.37
CA GLN A 45 4.94 -5.16 6.23
C GLN A 45 5.69 -4.24 5.26
N ASP A 46 5.11 -3.95 4.11
CA ASP A 46 5.70 -3.01 3.13
C ASP A 46 5.91 -1.61 3.74
N ALA A 47 4.95 -1.15 4.56
CA ALA A 47 5.08 0.10 5.30
C ALA A 47 6.27 0.05 6.29
N ASP A 48 6.46 -1.05 7.00
CA ASP A 48 7.58 -1.25 7.92
C ASP A 48 8.93 -1.31 7.18
N GLU A 49 8.97 -1.94 6.03
CA GLU A 49 10.15 -1.97 5.15
C GLU A 49 10.51 -0.56 4.65
N TYR A 50 9.48 0.24 4.32
CA TYR A 50 9.71 1.63 3.93
C TYR A 50 10.31 2.47 5.08
N VAL A 51 9.78 2.32 6.30
CA VAL A 51 10.36 2.96 7.50
C VAL A 51 11.83 2.55 7.68
N SER A 52 12.13 1.26 7.53
CA SER A 52 13.50 0.75 7.65
C SER A 52 14.44 1.36 6.61
N ALA A 53 14.02 1.42 5.34
CA ALA A 53 14.79 2.05 4.28
C ALA A 53 15.09 3.53 4.58
N VAL A 54 14.10 4.27 5.08
CA VAL A 54 14.26 5.67 5.48
C VAL A 54 15.22 5.80 6.67
N LYS A 55 15.06 4.96 7.68
CA LYS A 55 15.88 4.96 8.89
C LYS A 55 17.36 4.69 8.58
N GLU A 56 17.64 3.74 7.69
CA GLU A 56 18.98 3.32 7.32
C GLU A 56 19.68 4.31 6.37
N SER A 57 18.94 5.15 5.69
CA SER A 57 19.51 6.14 4.77
C SER A 57 20.34 7.17 5.51
N ARG A 58 21.58 7.37 5.06
CA ARG A 58 22.47 8.42 5.56
C ARG A 58 22.12 9.82 5.03
N LYS A 59 21.33 9.88 3.96
CA LYS A 59 20.96 11.12 3.30
C LYS A 59 19.73 11.78 3.90
N VAL A 60 18.88 11.01 4.56
CA VAL A 60 17.61 11.51 5.13
C VAL A 60 17.92 12.19 6.49
N PRO A 61 17.49 13.46 6.66
CA PRO A 61 17.65 14.17 7.94
C PRO A 61 16.87 13.48 9.07
N ALA A 62 17.36 13.60 10.29
CA ALA A 62 16.73 13.03 11.48
C ALA A 62 15.29 13.49 11.67
N ALA A 63 14.99 14.78 11.40
CA ALA A 63 13.63 15.32 11.48
C ALA A 63 12.65 14.62 10.52
N VAL A 64 13.09 14.31 9.30
CA VAL A 64 12.28 13.58 8.31
C VAL A 64 12.07 12.14 8.75
N LYS A 65 13.12 11.47 9.27
CA LYS A 65 12.99 10.10 9.83
C LYS A 65 11.93 10.05 10.94
N GLN A 66 11.90 11.03 11.83
CA GLN A 66 10.89 11.11 12.90
C GLN A 66 9.48 11.33 12.36
N LYS A 67 9.31 12.16 11.35
CA LYS A 67 8.00 12.36 10.70
C LYS A 67 7.48 11.06 10.08
N VAL A 68 8.33 10.33 9.35
CA VAL A 68 7.96 9.06 8.73
C VAL A 68 7.58 8.03 9.79
N LYS A 69 8.38 7.90 10.85
CA LYS A 69 8.10 7.01 11.98
C LYS A 69 6.75 7.34 12.64
N ALA A 70 6.50 8.62 12.92
CA ALA A 70 5.25 9.08 13.54
C ALA A 70 4.04 8.78 12.63
N LYS A 71 4.17 9.03 11.33
CA LYS A 71 3.11 8.73 10.35
C LYS A 71 2.81 7.25 10.27
N ARG A 72 3.84 6.38 10.32
CA ARG A 72 3.65 4.92 10.38
C ARG A 72 2.90 4.49 11.63
N GLN A 73 3.27 5.01 12.78
CA GLN A 73 2.61 4.71 14.06
C GLN A 73 1.15 5.17 14.10
N ALA A 74 0.79 6.19 13.33
CA ALA A 74 -0.56 6.74 13.28
C ALA A 74 -1.51 5.96 12.36
N ILE A 75 -1.05 5.00 11.53
CA ILE A 75 -1.91 4.30 10.55
C ILE A 75 -3.14 3.71 11.21
N THR A 76 -2.96 2.93 12.27
CA THR A 76 -4.08 2.24 12.95
C THR A 76 -5.03 3.23 13.64
N SER A 77 -4.51 4.23 14.32
CA SER A 77 -5.34 5.26 14.96
C SER A 77 -6.08 6.11 13.93
N ASP A 78 -5.46 6.44 12.81
CA ASP A 78 -6.11 7.16 11.71
C ASP A 78 -7.21 6.31 11.07
N ALA A 79 -6.97 5.03 10.84
CA ALA A 79 -7.99 4.11 10.35
C ALA A 79 -9.18 4.03 11.32
N ASN A 80 -8.92 3.91 12.62
CA ASN A 80 -9.97 3.88 13.64
C ASN A 80 -10.78 5.18 13.69
N ARG A 81 -10.15 6.32 13.42
CA ARG A 81 -10.79 7.64 13.46
C ARG A 81 -11.51 8.01 12.17
N LEU A 82 -10.96 7.66 11.01
CA LEU A 82 -11.39 8.14 9.69
C LEU A 82 -12.28 7.15 8.94
N CYS A 83 -12.11 5.84 9.18
CA CYS A 83 -12.84 4.82 8.46
C CYS A 83 -14.19 4.50 9.13
N ALA A 84 -15.19 4.20 8.30
CA ALA A 84 -16.43 3.61 8.77
C ALA A 84 -16.13 2.27 9.47
N LYS A 85 -16.97 1.91 10.45
CA LYS A 85 -16.85 0.67 11.20
C LYS A 85 -17.71 -0.42 10.57
N ASP A 86 -17.20 -1.64 10.59
CA ASP A 86 -18.00 -2.83 10.30
C ASP A 86 -18.92 -3.19 11.49
N ASN A 87 -19.70 -4.27 11.33
CA ASN A 87 -20.65 -4.73 12.37
C ASN A 87 -19.96 -5.15 13.70
N LEU A 88 -18.66 -5.38 13.67
CA LEU A 88 -17.85 -5.76 14.84
C LEU A 88 -17.08 -4.58 15.44
N GLY A 89 -17.24 -3.39 14.89
CA GLY A 89 -16.57 -2.18 15.34
C GLY A 89 -15.14 -2.00 14.81
N TYR A 90 -14.73 -2.79 13.83
CA TYR A 90 -13.42 -2.65 13.16
C TYR A 90 -13.50 -1.70 11.97
N PRO A 91 -12.40 -0.98 11.64
CA PRO A 91 -12.34 -0.17 10.42
C PRO A 91 -12.60 -1.02 9.18
N GLU A 92 -13.35 -0.48 8.24
CA GLU A 92 -13.57 -1.11 6.93
C GLU A 92 -12.24 -1.38 6.23
N ASN A 93 -12.08 -2.60 5.68
CA ASN A 93 -10.79 -3.09 5.16
C ASN A 93 -10.21 -2.22 4.04
N LYS A 94 -11.02 -1.81 3.05
CA LYS A 94 -10.56 -0.95 1.96
C LYS A 94 -10.05 0.39 2.47
N CYS A 95 -10.79 1.00 3.40
CA CYS A 95 -10.39 2.26 4.01
C CYS A 95 -9.10 2.12 4.83
N TYR A 96 -8.91 1.00 5.52
CA TYR A 96 -7.67 0.71 6.25
C TYR A 96 -6.47 0.67 5.29
N ILE A 97 -6.60 -0.05 4.17
CA ILE A 97 -5.57 -0.10 3.12
C ILE A 97 -5.28 1.29 2.56
N GLU A 98 -6.30 2.12 2.35
CA GLU A 98 -6.11 3.50 1.92
C GLU A 98 -5.25 4.32 2.90
N GLN A 99 -5.40 4.09 4.22
CA GLN A 99 -4.55 4.76 5.20
C GLN A 99 -3.09 4.31 5.08
N ILE A 100 -2.85 3.04 4.78
CA ILE A 100 -1.49 2.52 4.52
C ILE A 100 -0.92 3.16 3.23
N GLN A 101 -1.71 3.26 2.18
CA GLN A 101 -1.28 3.94 0.93
C GLN A 101 -0.97 5.42 1.16
N LYS A 102 -1.78 6.12 1.96
CA LYS A 102 -1.49 7.50 2.35
C LYS A 102 -0.16 7.65 3.09
N PHE A 103 0.18 6.67 3.94
CA PHE A 103 1.50 6.62 4.58
C PHE A 103 2.62 6.46 3.54
N LYS A 104 2.47 5.53 2.59
CA LYS A 104 3.47 5.32 1.52
C LYS A 104 3.65 6.58 0.66
N ASP A 105 2.56 7.24 0.28
CA ASP A 105 2.60 8.51 -0.48
C ASP A 105 3.26 9.64 0.31
N PHE A 106 2.93 9.77 1.59
CA PHE A 106 3.58 10.72 2.49
C PHE A 106 5.09 10.48 2.56
N THR A 107 5.50 9.22 2.78
CA THR A 107 6.91 8.85 2.89
C THR A 107 7.66 9.15 1.59
N TYR A 108 7.07 8.84 0.45
CA TYR A 108 7.65 9.19 -0.84
C TYR A 108 7.86 10.70 -0.99
N LYS A 109 6.85 11.52 -0.71
CA LYS A 109 6.94 12.97 -0.80
C LYS A 109 8.02 13.56 0.11
N GLU A 110 8.16 13.02 1.31
CA GLU A 110 9.16 13.50 2.28
C GLU A 110 10.59 13.05 1.95
N THR A 111 10.77 11.94 1.23
CA THR A 111 12.07 11.28 1.09
C THR A 111 12.63 11.19 -0.33
N ALA A 112 11.82 11.45 -1.36
CA ALA A 112 12.23 11.29 -2.77
C ALA A 112 13.51 12.07 -3.12
N LYS A 113 13.67 13.29 -2.61
CA LYS A 113 14.86 14.12 -2.84
C LYS A 113 16.14 13.61 -2.15
N PHE A 114 16.03 12.61 -1.30
CA PHE A 114 17.15 12.01 -0.58
C PHE A 114 17.56 10.64 -1.13
N ASP A 115 17.14 10.29 -2.34
CA ASP A 115 17.44 9.02 -3.03
C ASP A 115 16.96 7.78 -2.27
N VAL A 116 15.91 7.87 -1.48
CA VAL A 116 15.23 6.71 -0.93
C VAL A 116 14.39 6.07 -2.03
N ARG A 117 14.51 4.74 -2.15
CA ARG A 117 13.75 3.98 -3.15
C ARG A 117 12.24 4.22 -2.99
N ASP A 118 11.54 4.43 -4.08
CA ASP A 118 10.08 4.46 -4.11
C ASP A 118 9.51 3.07 -3.83
N MET A 119 8.82 2.92 -2.71
CA MET A 119 8.22 1.65 -2.28
C MET A 119 6.68 1.72 -2.24
N ARG A 120 6.08 2.66 -2.98
CA ARG A 120 4.61 2.81 -3.01
C ARG A 120 3.90 1.64 -3.69
N LEU A 121 4.56 0.97 -4.62
CA LEU A 121 4.02 -0.09 -5.46
C LEU A 121 4.65 -1.47 -5.17
N ASN A 122 5.21 -1.65 -4.01
CA ASN A 122 5.75 -2.96 -3.62
C ASN A 122 4.62 -3.92 -3.27
#